data_82695161ea08f0c502a3ed7be6e55363
#
_entry.id   82695161ea08f0c502a3ed7be6e55363
#
_cell.length_a   1.000
_cell.length_b   1.000
_cell.length_c   1.000
_cell.angle_alpha   90.00
_cell.angle_beta   90.00
_cell.angle_gamma   90.00
#
_symmetry.space_group_name_H-M   'P 1'
#
loop_
_entity.id
_entity.type
_entity.pdbx_description
1 polymer ?
#
loop_
_entity_poly.entity_id
_entity_poly.type
_entity_poly.pdbx_seq_one_letter_code
_entity_poly.pdbx_strand_id
1 'polypeptide(L)'
;LERSLNNPIYAQQAAAWEFKGEKEGIKIYHQKTPGLLHIKLSTSVKAPLSGIVTLFSDVDHYSDWGYKISYSKLLNRVSPTELWYYAKYDFPWPLDDRDIILHSKMEQNPATRQITITNTPYPTYLPENQGIVRIKNASTRWNFIPGDGAWVYVEQYLSTDSAADMPDWLIKMTADTGPRETAKAVRRILLQEKYQNVKLGHIRE
;
A
#
# COMPACT_ATOMS: atom_id res chain seq x y z
N LEU A 1 22.20 -19.69 -46.61
CA LEU A 1 21.82 -18.29 -46.52
C LEU A 1 21.02 -18.06 -45.25
N GLU A 2 21.76 -18.00 -44.14
CA GLU A 2 21.26 -17.60 -42.82
C GLU A 2 21.12 -16.08 -42.84
N ARG A 3 19.93 -15.58 -42.68
CA ARG A 3 19.68 -14.22 -42.20
C ARG A 3 19.26 -14.31 -40.73
N SER A 4 20.23 -14.05 -39.87
CA SER A 4 20.02 -13.84 -38.47
C SER A 4 19.07 -12.64 -38.26
N LEU A 5 17.91 -12.91 -37.73
CA LEU A 5 16.99 -11.90 -37.21
C LEU A 5 17.48 -11.43 -35.83
N ASN A 6 18.49 -10.57 -35.82
CA ASN A 6 18.78 -9.75 -34.66
C ASN A 6 17.75 -8.60 -34.64
N ASN A 7 16.64 -8.83 -33.98
CA ASN A 7 15.67 -7.80 -33.68
C ASN A 7 15.91 -7.33 -32.24
N PRO A 8 16.50 -6.14 -32.00
CA PRO A 8 16.62 -5.57 -30.67
C PRO A 8 15.27 -4.95 -30.30
N ILE A 9 14.25 -5.79 -30.16
CA ILE A 9 12.96 -5.35 -29.64
C ILE A 9 13.08 -5.30 -28.11
N TYR A 10 13.39 -4.10 -27.61
CA TYR A 10 12.95 -3.57 -26.34
C TYR A 10 13.09 -4.52 -25.12
N ALA A 11 14.31 -4.82 -24.73
CA ALA A 11 14.60 -4.92 -23.30
C ALA A 11 14.47 -3.49 -22.74
N GLN A 12 13.26 -3.04 -22.49
CA GLN A 12 12.99 -1.91 -21.63
C GLN A 12 13.54 -2.33 -20.27
N GLN A 13 14.80 -1.95 -19.99
CA GLN A 13 15.41 -2.15 -18.68
C GLN A 13 14.45 -1.52 -17.68
N ALA A 14 13.75 -2.36 -16.92
CA ALA A 14 12.96 -1.88 -15.81
C ALA A 14 13.87 -0.99 -14.97
N ALA A 15 13.51 0.28 -14.81
CA ALA A 15 14.33 1.22 -14.06
C ALA A 15 14.67 0.61 -12.70
N ALA A 16 15.92 0.70 -12.26
CA ALA A 16 16.35 0.12 -11.00
C ALA A 16 15.68 0.86 -9.81
N TRP A 17 15.44 0.15 -8.72
CA TRP A 17 15.01 0.74 -7.46
C TRP A 17 16.14 1.59 -6.88
N GLU A 18 15.90 2.88 -6.68
CA GLU A 18 16.83 3.81 -6.05
C GLU A 18 16.55 3.85 -4.54
N PHE A 19 17.53 3.51 -3.73
CA PHE A 19 17.43 3.59 -2.27
C PHE A 19 17.39 5.06 -1.82
N LYS A 20 16.36 5.43 -1.06
CA LYS A 20 16.14 6.82 -0.58
C LYS A 20 16.48 7.01 0.90
N GLY A 21 16.75 5.95 1.61
CA GLY A 21 17.20 5.97 3.00
C GLY A 21 16.47 5.02 3.92
N GLU A 22 17.07 4.87 5.10
CA GLU A 22 16.54 4.05 6.20
C GLU A 22 16.40 4.91 7.45
N LYS A 23 15.28 4.76 8.14
CA LYS A 23 15.05 5.35 9.46
C LYS A 23 14.18 4.40 10.29
N GLU A 24 14.62 4.10 11.52
CA GLU A 24 13.92 3.23 12.46
C GLU A 24 13.61 1.82 11.86
N GLY A 25 14.53 1.28 11.03
CA GLY A 25 14.35 0.00 10.36
C GLY A 25 13.27 0.02 9.26
N ILE A 26 12.91 1.20 8.75
CA ILE A 26 12.02 1.39 7.61
C ILE A 26 12.84 1.91 6.44
N LYS A 27 12.95 1.11 5.38
CA LYS A 27 13.68 1.44 4.16
C LYS A 27 12.72 1.91 3.08
N ILE A 28 13.08 2.97 2.39
CA ILE A 28 12.30 3.52 1.26
C ILE A 28 13.13 3.45 -0.01
N TYR A 29 12.50 3.06 -1.09
CA TYR A 29 13.06 3.03 -2.44
C TYR A 29 12.09 3.67 -3.41
N HIS A 30 12.61 4.38 -4.41
CA HIS A 30 11.84 4.93 -5.50
C HIS A 30 12.26 4.30 -6.83
N GLN A 31 11.32 4.25 -7.76
CA GLN A 31 11.55 3.88 -9.15
C GLN A 31 10.65 4.77 -10.01
N LYS A 32 11.22 5.39 -11.05
CA LYS A 32 10.46 6.21 -11.98
C LYS A 32 10.34 5.47 -13.31
N THR A 33 9.13 5.42 -13.82
CA THR A 33 8.84 5.00 -15.19
C THR A 33 8.06 6.12 -15.90
N PRO A 34 7.94 6.13 -17.22
CA PRO A 34 7.18 7.16 -17.90
C PRO A 34 5.77 7.29 -17.34
N GLY A 35 5.45 8.48 -16.82
CA GLY A 35 4.13 8.79 -16.24
C GLY A 35 3.86 8.25 -14.83
N LEU A 36 4.73 7.41 -14.24
CA LEU A 36 4.49 6.81 -12.92
C LEU A 36 5.67 6.94 -11.96
N LEU A 37 5.36 7.18 -10.71
CA LEU A 37 6.26 7.04 -9.56
C LEU A 37 5.89 5.77 -8.80
N HIS A 38 6.88 4.91 -8.62
CA HIS A 38 6.75 3.72 -7.79
C HIS A 38 7.56 3.91 -6.51
N ILE A 39 6.95 3.52 -5.40
CA ILE A 39 7.55 3.60 -4.07
C ILE A 39 7.53 2.19 -3.50
N LYS A 40 8.66 1.73 -2.99
CA LYS A 40 8.76 0.51 -2.20
C LYS A 40 9.19 0.89 -0.80
N LEU A 41 8.45 0.39 0.18
CA LEU A 41 8.83 0.40 1.59
C LEU A 41 9.13 -1.03 2.03
N SER A 42 10.16 -1.22 2.83
CA SER A 42 10.39 -2.49 3.51
C SER A 42 10.67 -2.29 4.99
N THR A 43 10.10 -3.19 5.81
CA THR A 43 10.22 -3.16 7.26
C THR A 43 9.88 -4.54 7.85
N SER A 44 9.86 -4.67 9.18
CA SER A 44 9.37 -5.85 9.88
C SER A 44 8.41 -5.45 11.00
N VAL A 45 7.44 -6.31 11.27
CA VAL A 45 6.48 -6.18 12.37
C VAL A 45 6.48 -7.46 13.20
N LYS A 46 6.08 -7.35 14.47
CA LYS A 46 5.92 -8.52 15.35
C LYS A 46 4.43 -8.74 15.61
N ALA A 47 3.83 -9.62 14.84
CA ALA A 47 2.39 -9.92 14.93
C ALA A 47 2.06 -11.27 14.25
N PRO A 48 1.00 -11.97 14.70
CA PRO A 48 0.46 -13.10 13.96
C PRO A 48 -0.16 -12.60 12.63
N LEU A 49 -0.19 -13.46 11.62
CA LEU A 49 -0.80 -13.12 10.31
C LEU A 49 -2.29 -12.78 10.46
N SER A 50 -3.02 -13.50 11.32
CA SER A 50 -4.43 -13.17 11.64
C SER A 50 -4.58 -11.76 12.19
N GLY A 51 -3.65 -11.28 13.02
CA GLY A 51 -3.64 -9.92 13.53
C GLY A 51 -3.46 -8.87 12.43
N ILE A 52 -2.54 -9.14 11.51
CA ILE A 52 -2.31 -8.27 10.35
C ILE A 52 -3.56 -8.22 9.48
N VAL A 53 -4.15 -9.38 9.15
CA VAL A 53 -5.38 -9.44 8.35
C VAL A 53 -6.53 -8.71 9.02
N THR A 54 -6.66 -8.86 10.33
CA THR A 54 -7.70 -8.14 11.10
C THR A 54 -7.53 -6.63 10.97
N LEU A 55 -6.31 -6.10 11.16
CA LEU A 55 -6.04 -4.67 11.01
C LEU A 55 -6.36 -4.15 9.60
N PHE A 56 -5.92 -4.87 8.56
CA PHE A 56 -6.12 -4.48 7.16
C PHE A 56 -7.53 -4.76 6.63
N SER A 57 -8.34 -5.51 7.35
CA SER A 57 -9.76 -5.74 7.02
C SER A 57 -10.71 -4.75 7.69
N ASP A 58 -10.23 -4.05 8.72
CA ASP A 58 -10.98 -3.07 9.50
C ASP A 58 -10.86 -1.66 8.89
N VAL A 59 -11.42 -1.52 7.68
CA VAL A 59 -11.24 -0.32 6.86
C VAL A 59 -11.89 0.93 7.45
N ASP A 60 -12.92 0.79 8.28
CA ASP A 60 -13.60 1.93 8.91
C ASP A 60 -12.70 2.65 9.93
N HIS A 61 -11.61 2.00 10.37
CA HIS A 61 -10.63 2.52 11.32
C HIS A 61 -9.26 2.86 10.68
N TYR A 62 -9.18 3.01 9.37
CA TYR A 62 -7.92 3.38 8.71
C TYR A 62 -7.42 4.78 9.10
N SER A 63 -8.30 5.68 9.54
CA SER A 63 -7.91 6.99 10.11
C SER A 63 -7.05 6.87 11.38
N ASP A 64 -7.08 5.74 12.10
CA ASP A 64 -6.30 5.55 13.32
C ASP A 64 -4.80 5.32 13.05
N TRP A 65 -4.44 4.95 11.81
CA TRP A 65 -3.07 4.58 11.47
C TRP A 65 -2.60 5.00 10.07
N GLY A 66 -3.49 5.22 9.13
CA GLY A 66 -3.14 5.69 7.79
C GLY A 66 -2.77 7.17 7.81
N TYR A 67 -1.56 7.49 7.38
CA TYR A 67 -1.08 8.88 7.37
C TYR A 67 -2.01 9.78 6.56
N LYS A 68 -2.49 10.86 7.20
CA LYS A 68 -3.43 11.82 6.60
C LYS A 68 -4.79 11.27 6.19
N ILE A 69 -5.12 10.03 6.50
CA ILE A 69 -6.48 9.54 6.32
C ILE A 69 -7.35 10.18 7.40
N SER A 70 -8.28 11.05 7.00
CA SER A 70 -9.23 11.69 7.90
C SER A 70 -10.55 10.96 8.01
N TYR A 71 -10.86 10.15 7.00
CA TYR A 71 -12.08 9.33 6.95
C TYR A 71 -11.87 8.11 6.06
N SER A 72 -12.42 6.98 6.49
CA SER A 72 -12.46 5.77 5.69
C SER A 72 -13.76 5.02 5.93
N LYS A 73 -14.23 4.27 4.93
CA LYS A 73 -15.51 3.56 5.01
C LYS A 73 -15.49 2.31 4.14
N LEU A 74 -15.96 1.20 4.72
CA LEU A 74 -16.29 0.01 3.96
C LEU A 74 -17.51 0.29 3.05
N LEU A 75 -17.34 0.07 1.75
CA LEU A 75 -18.41 0.24 0.77
C LEU A 75 -19.12 -1.07 0.49
N ASN A 76 -18.35 -2.15 0.33
CA ASN A 76 -18.88 -3.48 0.07
C ASN A 76 -17.88 -4.55 0.52
N ARG A 77 -18.38 -5.68 1.02
CA ARG A 77 -17.56 -6.86 1.34
C ARG A 77 -18.21 -8.10 0.71
N VAL A 78 -17.50 -8.68 -0.25
CA VAL A 78 -17.97 -9.88 -0.97
C VAL A 78 -17.52 -11.15 -0.25
N SER A 79 -16.35 -11.13 0.38
CA SER A 79 -15.80 -12.26 1.11
C SER A 79 -14.87 -11.78 2.23
N PRO A 80 -14.35 -12.65 3.10
CA PRO A 80 -13.31 -12.30 4.05
C PRO A 80 -12.02 -11.74 3.39
N THR A 81 -11.84 -12.00 2.10
CA THR A 81 -10.63 -11.66 1.34
C THR A 81 -10.85 -10.63 0.22
N GLU A 82 -12.08 -10.12 0.06
CA GLU A 82 -12.40 -9.20 -1.02
C GLU A 82 -13.40 -8.14 -0.59
N LEU A 83 -13.02 -6.86 -0.75
CA LEU A 83 -13.85 -5.72 -0.34
C LEU A 83 -13.56 -4.46 -1.17
N TRP A 84 -14.47 -3.50 -1.12
CA TRP A 84 -14.33 -2.14 -1.63
C TRP A 84 -14.41 -1.15 -0.50
N TYR A 85 -13.54 -0.16 -0.53
CA TYR A 85 -13.56 0.91 0.48
C TYR A 85 -13.25 2.26 -0.11
N TYR A 86 -13.70 3.27 0.61
CA TYR A 86 -13.42 4.68 0.39
C TYR A 86 -12.42 5.17 1.43
N ALA A 87 -11.49 6.02 1.04
CA ALA A 87 -10.63 6.75 1.97
C ALA A 87 -10.48 8.20 1.52
N LYS A 88 -10.53 9.12 2.49
CA LYS A 88 -10.28 10.54 2.30
C LYS A 88 -9.00 10.94 3.01
N TYR A 89 -8.18 11.73 2.34
CA TYR A 89 -6.91 12.25 2.83
C TYR A 89 -6.98 13.76 2.98
N ASP A 90 -6.60 14.28 4.14
CA ASP A 90 -6.45 15.70 4.40
C ASP A 90 -5.11 16.18 3.83
N PHE A 91 -5.19 17.07 2.85
CA PHE A 91 -4.02 17.72 2.26
C PHE A 91 -3.82 19.12 2.85
N PRO A 92 -2.56 19.57 3.00
CA PRO A 92 -2.30 20.91 3.52
C PRO A 92 -2.72 21.98 2.52
N TRP A 93 -3.31 23.07 3.05
CA TRP A 93 -3.59 24.25 2.23
C TRP A 93 -2.33 24.70 1.46
N PRO A 94 -2.41 25.14 0.18
CA PRO A 94 -3.63 25.47 -0.58
C PRO A 94 -4.20 24.30 -1.43
N LEU A 95 -3.82 23.06 -1.15
CA LEU A 95 -4.32 21.92 -1.90
C LEU A 95 -5.68 21.45 -1.37
N ASP A 96 -6.56 21.07 -2.29
CA ASP A 96 -7.80 20.39 -1.92
C ASP A 96 -7.51 19.02 -1.33
N ASP A 97 -8.37 18.53 -0.44
CA ASP A 97 -8.37 17.17 0.02
C ASP A 97 -8.43 16.16 -1.14
N ARG A 98 -8.00 14.97 -0.89
CA ARG A 98 -8.04 13.87 -1.87
C ARG A 98 -8.92 12.75 -1.37
N ASP A 99 -9.59 12.05 -2.28
CA ASP A 99 -10.23 10.80 -1.97
C ASP A 99 -9.83 9.68 -2.95
N ILE A 100 -10.02 8.46 -2.52
CA ILE A 100 -9.79 7.27 -3.34
C ILE A 100 -10.84 6.21 -3.02
N ILE A 101 -11.22 5.46 -4.04
CA ILE A 101 -11.99 4.23 -3.88
C ILE A 101 -11.13 3.08 -4.37
N LEU A 102 -10.99 2.08 -3.54
CA LEU A 102 -10.11 0.94 -3.80
C LEU A 102 -10.90 -0.36 -3.72
N HIS A 103 -10.63 -1.23 -4.68
CA HIS A 103 -10.96 -2.64 -4.63
C HIS A 103 -9.77 -3.39 -4.03
N SER A 104 -9.99 -4.03 -2.89
CA SER A 104 -8.99 -4.75 -2.13
C SER A 104 -9.19 -6.25 -2.26
N LYS A 105 -8.14 -6.96 -2.63
CA LYS A 105 -8.08 -8.42 -2.64
C LYS A 105 -6.92 -8.91 -1.81
N MET A 106 -7.17 -9.93 -1.00
CA MET A 106 -6.17 -10.61 -0.19
C MET A 106 -6.02 -12.05 -0.65
N GLU A 107 -4.78 -12.50 -0.74
CA GLU A 107 -4.43 -13.89 -1.06
C GLU A 107 -3.39 -14.39 -0.05
N GLN A 108 -3.50 -15.64 0.34
CA GLN A 108 -2.46 -16.31 1.12
C GLN A 108 -1.86 -17.46 0.32
N ASN A 109 -0.54 -17.45 0.15
CA ASN A 109 0.18 -18.55 -0.47
C ASN A 109 0.16 -19.78 0.47
N PRO A 110 -0.37 -20.93 0.05
CA PRO A 110 -0.52 -22.09 0.91
C PRO A 110 0.82 -22.74 1.32
N ALA A 111 1.88 -22.57 0.52
CA ALA A 111 3.20 -23.15 0.79
C ALA A 111 4.05 -22.25 1.69
N THR A 112 4.12 -20.95 1.39
CA THR A 112 4.95 -19.99 2.12
C THR A 112 4.22 -19.26 3.24
N ARG A 113 2.89 -19.34 3.28
CA ARG A 113 1.99 -18.59 4.17
C ARG A 113 2.03 -17.07 3.96
N GLN A 114 2.82 -16.59 3.01
CA GLN A 114 2.85 -15.18 2.66
C GLN A 114 1.44 -14.69 2.33
N ILE A 115 1.07 -13.53 2.89
CA ILE A 115 -0.15 -12.82 2.54
C ILE A 115 0.20 -11.68 1.60
N THR A 116 -0.58 -11.56 0.54
CA THR A 116 -0.53 -10.43 -0.40
C THR A 116 -1.88 -9.72 -0.38
N ILE A 117 -1.88 -8.41 -0.12
CA ILE A 117 -3.06 -7.56 -0.23
C ILE A 117 -2.82 -6.59 -1.38
N THR A 118 -3.68 -6.64 -2.40
CA THR A 118 -3.62 -5.75 -3.56
C THR A 118 -4.81 -4.82 -3.54
N ASN A 119 -4.55 -3.52 -3.63
CA ASN A 119 -5.58 -2.50 -3.73
C ASN A 119 -5.50 -1.83 -5.10
N THR A 120 -6.56 -1.93 -5.86
CA THR A 120 -6.68 -1.38 -7.22
C THR A 120 -7.68 -0.24 -7.21
N PRO A 121 -7.39 0.91 -7.85
CA PRO A 121 -8.32 2.03 -7.89
C PRO A 121 -9.60 1.66 -8.66
N TYR A 122 -10.74 2.10 -8.11
CA TYR A 122 -12.06 1.94 -8.74
C TYR A 122 -12.82 3.28 -8.69
N PRO A 123 -12.33 4.32 -9.40
CA PRO A 123 -12.74 5.70 -9.22
C PRO A 123 -14.21 5.98 -9.56
N THR A 124 -14.84 5.13 -10.38
CA THR A 124 -16.22 5.28 -10.83
C THR A 124 -17.27 4.61 -9.94
N TYR A 125 -16.85 3.97 -8.84
CA TYR A 125 -17.76 3.26 -7.92
C TYR A 125 -18.77 4.22 -7.23
N LEU A 126 -18.31 5.42 -6.89
CA LEU A 126 -19.16 6.51 -6.38
C LEU A 126 -18.91 7.79 -7.18
N PRO A 127 -19.89 8.69 -7.27
CA PRO A 127 -19.68 10.04 -7.82
C PRO A 127 -18.54 10.78 -7.11
N GLU A 128 -17.91 11.70 -7.80
CA GLU A 128 -16.91 12.60 -7.21
C GLU A 128 -17.58 13.61 -6.29
N ASN A 129 -16.92 13.96 -5.17
CA ASN A 129 -17.40 14.94 -4.22
C ASN A 129 -16.89 16.33 -4.60
N GLN A 130 -17.75 17.35 -4.49
CA GLN A 130 -17.34 18.73 -4.73
C GLN A 130 -16.26 19.15 -3.71
N GLY A 131 -15.19 19.80 -4.17
CA GLY A 131 -14.09 20.28 -3.32
C GLY A 131 -13.13 19.18 -2.85
N ILE A 132 -13.24 17.96 -3.41
CA ILE A 132 -12.33 16.84 -3.15
C ILE A 132 -11.85 16.27 -4.49
N VAL A 133 -10.55 16.10 -4.65
CA VAL A 133 -9.98 15.58 -5.89
C VAL A 133 -9.88 14.05 -5.82
N ARG A 134 -10.57 13.35 -6.73
CA ARG A 134 -10.53 11.90 -6.84
C ARG A 134 -9.18 11.41 -7.37
N ILE A 135 -8.46 10.59 -6.59
CA ILE A 135 -7.27 9.89 -7.05
C ILE A 135 -7.72 8.72 -7.94
N LYS A 136 -7.28 8.72 -9.21
CA LYS A 136 -7.73 7.74 -10.23
C LYS A 136 -6.69 6.65 -10.51
N ASN A 137 -5.40 6.92 -10.28
CA ASN A 137 -4.29 6.07 -10.68
C ASN A 137 -3.31 5.82 -9.53
N ALA A 138 -3.82 5.32 -8.40
CA ALA A 138 -2.96 4.90 -7.30
C ALA A 138 -3.31 3.48 -6.87
N SER A 139 -2.36 2.56 -7.03
CA SER A 139 -2.50 1.17 -6.60
C SER A 139 -1.48 0.84 -5.52
N THR A 140 -1.83 -0.05 -4.60
CA THR A 140 -0.90 -0.53 -3.60
C THR A 140 -0.89 -2.05 -3.54
N ARG A 141 0.26 -2.60 -3.18
CA ARG A 141 0.41 -4.02 -2.83
C ARG A 141 1.21 -4.13 -1.55
N TRP A 142 0.67 -4.88 -0.61
CA TRP A 142 1.34 -5.25 0.63
C TRP A 142 1.68 -6.73 0.58
N ASN A 143 2.92 -7.08 0.88
CA ASN A 143 3.36 -8.45 1.10
C ASN A 143 3.76 -8.61 2.56
N PHE A 144 3.18 -9.60 3.22
CA PHE A 144 3.49 -9.99 4.59
C PHE A 144 4.11 -11.39 4.55
N ILE A 145 5.41 -11.45 4.77
CA ILE A 145 6.22 -12.65 4.61
C ILE A 145 6.60 -13.16 6.00
N PRO A 146 6.06 -14.32 6.44
CA PRO A 146 6.41 -14.91 7.73
C PRO A 146 7.91 -15.16 7.83
N GLY A 147 8.49 -14.74 8.94
CA GLY A 147 9.87 -15.02 9.34
C GLY A 147 9.92 -15.91 10.57
N ASP A 148 11.05 -15.88 11.27
CA ASP A 148 11.23 -16.67 12.48
C ASP A 148 10.44 -16.11 13.66
N GLY A 149 9.85 -17.00 14.44
CA GLY A 149 9.01 -16.64 15.58
C GLY A 149 7.76 -15.87 15.14
N ALA A 150 7.46 -14.76 15.81
CA ALA A 150 6.33 -13.90 15.49
C ALA A 150 6.69 -12.72 14.56
N TRP A 151 7.88 -12.73 13.96
CA TRP A 151 8.29 -11.69 13.04
C TRP A 151 7.72 -11.91 11.65
N VAL A 152 7.23 -10.82 11.05
CA VAL A 152 6.75 -10.77 9.67
C VAL A 152 7.52 -9.67 8.96
N TYR A 153 8.20 -10.02 7.86
CA TYR A 153 8.79 -9.06 6.95
C TYR A 153 7.70 -8.45 6.08
N VAL A 154 7.72 -7.13 5.94
CA VAL A 154 6.68 -6.37 5.25
C VAL A 154 7.29 -5.61 4.09
N GLU A 155 6.71 -5.76 2.92
CA GLU A 155 6.95 -4.92 1.77
C GLU A 155 5.66 -4.23 1.35
N GLN A 156 5.71 -2.93 1.20
CA GLN A 156 4.65 -2.14 0.57
C GLN A 156 5.15 -1.61 -0.77
N TYR A 157 4.35 -1.76 -1.79
CA TYR A 157 4.54 -1.14 -3.10
C TYR A 157 3.38 -0.19 -3.34
N LEU A 158 3.69 1.04 -3.71
CA LEU A 158 2.74 2.05 -4.15
C LEU A 158 3.13 2.47 -5.56
N SER A 159 2.17 2.51 -6.47
CA SER A 159 2.31 3.07 -7.80
C SER A 159 1.28 4.18 -7.98
N THR A 160 1.72 5.36 -8.37
CA THR A 160 0.86 6.53 -8.56
C THR A 160 1.35 7.34 -9.75
N ASP A 161 0.52 8.26 -10.25
CA ASP A 161 0.94 9.17 -11.31
C ASP A 161 2.22 9.90 -10.92
N SER A 162 3.13 10.01 -11.89
CA SER A 162 4.37 10.74 -11.67
C SER A 162 4.06 12.22 -11.53
N ALA A 163 4.56 12.75 -10.45
CA ALA A 163 4.40 14.14 -10.09
C ALA A 163 5.39 15.05 -10.85
N ALA A 164 5.39 15.02 -12.17
CA ALA A 164 6.28 15.87 -12.95
C ALA A 164 6.16 17.37 -12.57
N ASP A 165 4.97 17.76 -12.09
CA ASP A 165 4.64 19.13 -11.69
C ASP A 165 4.36 19.27 -10.17
N MET A 166 4.63 18.24 -9.36
CA MET A 166 4.44 18.34 -7.91
C MET A 166 5.64 19.03 -7.25
N PRO A 167 5.40 19.97 -6.31
CA PRO A 167 6.46 20.53 -5.48
C PRO A 167 7.20 19.45 -4.68
N ASP A 168 8.51 19.62 -4.45
CA ASP A 168 9.36 18.66 -3.73
C ASP A 168 8.82 18.29 -2.35
N TRP A 169 8.22 19.24 -1.63
CA TRP A 169 7.64 18.98 -0.31
C TRP A 169 6.45 18.01 -0.38
N LEU A 170 5.66 18.09 -1.46
CA LEU A 170 4.52 17.18 -1.66
C LEU A 170 5.00 15.78 -2.04
N ILE A 171 6.03 15.67 -2.89
CA ILE A 171 6.70 14.40 -3.20
C ILE A 171 7.26 13.80 -1.91
N LYS A 172 7.94 14.58 -1.08
CA LYS A 172 8.46 14.13 0.21
C LYS A 172 7.35 13.66 1.15
N MET A 173 6.25 14.39 1.21
CA MET A 173 5.10 14.03 2.04
C MET A 173 4.48 12.69 1.61
N THR A 174 4.26 12.50 0.33
CA THR A 174 3.54 11.32 -0.21
C THR A 174 4.43 10.11 -0.41
N ALA A 175 5.70 10.31 -0.79
CA ALA A 175 6.61 9.24 -1.18
C ALA A 175 7.63 8.84 -0.10
N ASP A 176 7.79 9.61 0.97
CA ASP A 176 8.70 9.30 2.08
C ASP A 176 8.00 9.39 3.44
N THR A 177 7.49 10.55 3.83
CA THR A 177 6.91 10.77 5.17
C THR A 177 5.67 9.90 5.38
N GLY A 178 4.73 9.92 4.44
CA GLY A 178 3.46 9.18 4.56
C GLY A 178 3.65 7.67 4.73
N PRO A 179 4.39 6.99 3.84
CA PRO A 179 4.69 5.57 4.02
C PRO A 179 5.38 5.24 5.33
N ARG A 180 6.35 6.06 5.79
CA ARG A 180 7.04 5.85 7.08
C ARG A 180 6.11 5.98 8.26
N GLU A 181 5.33 7.05 8.34
CA GLU A 181 4.42 7.27 9.47
C GLU A 181 3.32 6.20 9.51
N THR A 182 2.80 5.78 8.36
CA THR A 182 1.88 4.64 8.26
C THR A 182 2.53 3.35 8.79
N ALA A 183 3.75 3.03 8.36
CA ALA A 183 4.45 1.84 8.82
C ALA A 183 4.73 1.85 10.34
N LYS A 184 5.10 3.01 10.91
CA LYS A 184 5.25 3.17 12.37
C LYS A 184 3.95 2.95 13.10
N ALA A 185 2.85 3.50 12.60
CA ALA A 185 1.53 3.35 13.19
C ALA A 185 1.08 1.88 13.15
N VAL A 186 1.25 1.19 12.01
CA VAL A 186 0.97 -0.25 11.87
C VAL A 186 1.77 -1.07 12.88
N ARG A 187 3.09 -0.83 13.02
CA ARG A 187 3.92 -1.50 14.03
C ARG A 187 3.37 -1.33 15.44
N ARG A 188 3.01 -0.10 15.81
CA ARG A 188 2.50 0.24 17.14
C ARG A 188 1.15 -0.42 17.42
N ILE A 189 0.24 -0.36 16.46
CA ILE A 189 -1.12 -0.89 16.62
C ILE A 189 -1.11 -2.41 16.69
N LEU A 190 -0.32 -3.08 15.87
CA LEU A 190 -0.21 -4.53 15.89
C LEU A 190 0.31 -5.10 17.21
N LEU A 191 0.95 -4.31 18.06
CA LEU A 191 1.36 -4.74 19.42
C LEU A 191 0.18 -4.78 20.41
N GLN A 192 -0.98 -4.22 20.07
CA GLN A 192 -2.16 -4.28 20.94
C GLN A 192 -2.69 -5.70 21.07
N GLU A 193 -3.18 -6.04 22.26
CA GLU A 193 -3.65 -7.38 22.60
C GLU A 193 -4.71 -7.92 21.64
N LYS A 194 -5.63 -7.06 21.17
CA LYS A 194 -6.69 -7.42 20.22
C LYS A 194 -6.16 -7.98 18.90
N TYR A 195 -4.92 -7.64 18.50
CA TYR A 195 -4.29 -8.15 17.28
C TYR A 195 -3.32 -9.30 17.56
N GLN A 196 -2.76 -9.36 18.77
CA GLN A 196 -1.82 -10.43 19.15
C GLN A 196 -2.52 -11.76 19.42
N ASN A 197 -3.77 -11.72 19.88
CA ASN A 197 -4.52 -12.92 20.32
C ASN A 197 -5.60 -13.36 19.34
N VAL A 198 -5.81 -12.66 18.23
CA VAL A 198 -6.83 -13.03 17.24
C VAL A 198 -6.39 -14.24 16.40
N LYS A 199 -7.35 -15.09 16.07
CA LYS A 199 -7.19 -16.20 15.14
C LYS A 199 -8.33 -16.18 14.13
N LEU A 200 -7.98 -16.22 12.85
CA LEU A 200 -8.93 -16.26 11.75
C LEU A 200 -8.88 -17.63 11.09
N GLY A 201 -10.03 -18.33 11.02
CA GLY A 201 -10.11 -19.71 10.52
C GLY A 201 -9.69 -19.90 9.06
N HIS A 202 -9.65 -18.81 8.28
CA HIS A 202 -9.23 -18.80 6.88
C HIS A 202 -7.77 -18.38 6.69
N ILE A 203 -7.03 -18.08 7.79
CA ILE A 203 -5.61 -17.70 7.76
C ILE A 203 -4.77 -18.80 8.43
N ARG A 204 -3.73 -19.21 7.76
CA ARG A 204 -2.69 -20.13 8.27
C ARG A 204 -1.55 -19.30 8.84
N GLU A 205 -1.24 -19.49 10.11
CA GLU A 205 -0.12 -18.82 10.80
C GLU A 205 1.24 -19.38 10.35
#